data_55cce52bbca38849d460da9e426a9fbf
#
_entry.id   55cce52bbca38849d460da9e426a9fbf
#
_cell.length_a   1.000
_cell.length_b   1.000
_cell.length_c   1.000
_cell.angle_alpha   90.00
_cell.angle_beta   90.00
_cell.angle_gamma   90.00
#
_symmetry.space_group_name_H-M   'P 1'
#
loop_
_entity.id
_entity.type
_entity.pdbx_description
1 polymer ?
#
loop_
_entity_poly.entity_id
_entity_poly.type
_entity_poly.pdbx_seq_one_letter_code
_entity_poly.pdbx_strand_id
1 'polypeptide(L)'
;MRVDQRLPQPARVDGPTLRSLAVFVACAAAIALASPAVAEPSDEIPGDGVFQVGAEIAPGLYHTNGPSNPYVPVFGEVIAESMCRWLTYGTPDANKDHVVGTDSSMGPMYANVPATVAAFETVNCQPWTRVS
;
A
#
# COMPACT_ATOMS: atom_id res chain seq x y z
N MET A 1 35.58 43.97 46.83
CA MET A 1 35.35 43.87 46.08
C MET A 1 35.30 43.48 45.37
N ARG A 2 35.06 43.10 45.20
CA ARG A 2 34.87 42.62 44.34
C ARG A 2 34.46 42.23 43.62
N VAL A 3 34.39 42.24 43.65
CA VAL A 3 34.01 41.91 42.69
C VAL A 3 33.62 41.53 42.17
N ASP A 4 33.45 41.45 42.18
CA ASP A 4 33.01 41.04 41.31
C ASP A 4 32.62 40.86 40.80
N GLN A 5 32.69 41.02 40.88
CA GLN A 5 32.26 40.92 40.00
C GLN A 5 32.15 40.60 39.37
N ARG A 6 32.28 40.54 39.64
CA ARG A 6 32.09 40.19 38.75
C ARG A 6 31.67 39.78 38.11
N LEU A 7 31.34 39.50 38.01
CA LEU A 7 30.91 39.05 37.11
C LEU A 7 30.41 38.76 36.56
N PRO A 8 30.43 38.91 36.78
CA PRO A 8 29.70 38.65 35.99
C PRO A 8 29.41 38.30 35.26
N GLN A 9 29.22 37.99 34.92
CA GLN A 9 28.87 37.74 34.04
C GLN A 9 28.54 37.50 33.38
N PRO A 10 28.62 37.59 33.52
CA PRO A 10 28.09 37.41 32.65
C PRO A 10 27.77 36.93 32.03
N ALA A 11 27.71 36.82 32.12
CA ALA A 11 27.34 36.63 31.41
C ALA A 11 27.17 36.13 30.98
N ARG A 12 27.26 36.03 31.01
CA ARG A 12 27.06 35.73 30.30
C ARG A 12 26.71 35.46 29.62
N VAL A 13 26.68 35.51 29.58
CA VAL A 13 26.39 35.64 28.92
C VAL A 13 26.15 35.08 28.45
N ASP A 14 26.15 34.83 28.60
CA ASP A 14 25.88 34.44 28.11
C ASP A 14 25.16 34.07 27.61
N GLY A 15 25.06 33.80 27.19
CA GLY A 15 24.35 33.69 26.40
C GLY A 15 23.03 33.17 26.04
N PRO A 16 22.02 34.01 25.99
CA PRO A 16 20.67 33.62 25.57
C PRO A 16 20.53 33.25 24.11
N THR A 17 21.39 33.77 23.28
CA THR A 17 21.33 33.48 21.85
C THR A 17 21.53 32.02 21.55
N LEU A 18 22.27 31.33 22.37
CA LEU A 18 22.53 29.92 22.17
C LEU A 18 21.25 29.09 22.25
N ARG A 19 20.36 29.50 23.11
CA ARG A 19 19.11 28.77 23.29
C ARG A 19 18.23 28.86 22.05
N SER A 20 18.24 29.99 21.41
CA SER A 20 17.46 30.16 20.21
C SER A 20 17.92 29.21 19.11
N LEU A 21 19.20 29.05 18.96
CA LEU A 21 19.73 28.13 17.97
C LEU A 21 19.30 26.70 18.20
N ALA A 22 19.25 26.31 19.47
CA ALA A 22 18.85 24.96 19.79
C ALA A 22 17.41 24.69 19.34
N VAL A 23 16.55 25.69 19.48
CA VAL A 23 15.16 25.54 19.07
C VAL A 23 15.04 25.28 17.58
N PHE A 24 15.80 25.99 16.77
CA PHE A 24 15.75 25.79 15.34
C PHE A 24 16.19 24.38 14.94
N VAL A 25 17.23 23.89 15.59
CA VAL A 25 17.71 22.55 15.32
C VAL A 25 16.63 21.51 15.60
N ALA A 26 15.93 21.70 16.70
CA ALA A 26 14.85 20.76 17.06
C ALA A 26 13.75 20.74 16.01
N CYS A 27 13.38 21.91 15.49
CA CYS A 27 12.34 21.97 14.48
C CYS A 27 12.78 21.25 13.19
N ALA A 28 14.01 21.43 12.79
CA ALA A 28 14.51 20.75 11.60
C ALA A 28 14.49 19.24 11.76
N ALA A 29 14.85 18.76 12.95
CA ALA A 29 14.81 17.33 13.22
C ALA A 29 13.38 16.78 13.14
N ALA A 30 12.43 17.54 13.65
CA ALA A 30 11.03 17.11 13.61
C ALA A 30 10.54 16.97 12.18
N ILE A 31 10.93 17.89 11.31
CA ILE A 31 10.54 17.81 9.90
C ILE A 31 11.13 16.56 9.24
N ALA A 32 12.37 16.25 9.55
CA ALA A 32 13.00 15.07 8.99
C ALA A 32 12.30 13.79 9.43
N LEU A 33 11.85 13.76 10.68
CA LEU A 33 11.14 12.59 11.19
C LEU A 33 9.73 12.47 10.64
N ALA A 34 9.20 13.55 10.09
CA ALA A 34 7.86 13.54 9.50
C ALA A 34 7.90 13.14 8.04
N SER A 35 8.86 12.33 7.62
CA SER A 35 8.93 11.79 6.28
C SER A 35 7.62 11.10 5.94
N PRO A 36 7.21 11.12 4.68
CA PRO A 36 5.94 10.50 4.31
C PRO A 36 5.91 9.05 4.74
N ALA A 37 4.84 8.69 5.41
CA ALA A 37 4.62 7.31 5.80
C ALA A 37 4.32 6.50 4.54
N VAL A 38 4.86 5.29 4.48
CA VAL A 38 4.49 4.34 3.43
C VAL A 38 3.07 3.88 3.74
N ALA A 39 2.20 3.96 2.75
CA ALA A 39 0.84 3.50 2.91
C ALA A 39 0.83 2.00 3.20
N GLU A 40 -0.03 1.58 4.11
CA GLU A 40 -0.18 0.17 4.39
C GLU A 40 -0.90 -0.51 3.23
N PRO A 41 -0.58 -1.78 2.95
CA PRO A 41 -1.28 -2.53 1.92
C PRO A 41 -2.77 -2.59 2.24
N SER A 42 -3.59 -2.48 1.21
CA SER A 42 -5.03 -2.47 1.35
C SER A 42 -5.59 -3.89 1.54
N ASP A 43 -6.68 -3.98 2.28
CA ASP A 43 -7.47 -5.20 2.40
C ASP A 43 -8.58 -5.26 1.36
N GLU A 44 -8.64 -4.27 0.46
CA GLU A 44 -9.63 -4.21 -0.59
C GLU A 44 -8.97 -3.97 -1.93
N ILE A 45 -9.53 -4.58 -2.97
CA ILE A 45 -9.04 -4.44 -4.34
C ILE A 45 -10.20 -3.86 -5.14
N PRO A 46 -9.99 -2.76 -5.86
CA PRO A 46 -11.10 -2.03 -6.50
C PRO A 46 -11.78 -2.76 -7.66
N GLY A 47 -11.24 -3.82 -8.14
CA GLY A 47 -11.84 -4.57 -9.24
C GLY A 47 -10.77 -4.91 -10.26
N ASP A 48 -10.73 -4.20 -11.37
CA ASP A 48 -9.78 -4.50 -12.44
C ASP A 48 -8.43 -3.84 -12.19
N GLY A 49 -7.37 -4.51 -12.58
CA GLY A 49 -6.03 -3.96 -12.51
C GLY A 49 -4.98 -4.98 -12.11
N VAL A 50 -3.77 -4.50 -11.98
CA VAL A 50 -2.62 -5.28 -11.50
C VAL A 50 -2.12 -4.60 -10.24
N PHE A 51 -1.95 -5.37 -9.17
CA PHE A 51 -1.61 -4.84 -7.85
C PHE A 51 -0.39 -5.58 -7.31
N GLN A 52 0.51 -4.82 -6.70
CA GLN A 52 1.71 -5.39 -6.08
C GLN A 52 1.37 -5.95 -4.71
N VAL A 53 1.65 -7.22 -4.52
CA VAL A 53 1.36 -7.90 -3.26
C VAL A 53 2.37 -7.46 -2.21
N GLY A 54 1.87 -7.04 -1.06
CA GLY A 54 2.71 -6.56 0.03
C GLY A 54 2.92 -5.06 0.02
N ALA A 55 2.82 -4.43 -1.16
CA ALA A 55 2.98 -2.97 -1.28
C ALA A 55 1.62 -2.29 -1.47
N GLU A 56 0.80 -2.81 -2.38
CA GLU A 56 -0.49 -2.20 -2.69
C GLU A 56 -1.65 -2.96 -2.07
N ILE A 57 -1.56 -4.29 -2.03
CA ILE A 57 -2.58 -5.12 -1.38
C ILE A 57 -1.91 -6.07 -0.40
N ALA A 58 -2.61 -6.37 0.68
CA ALA A 58 -2.12 -7.32 1.67
C ALA A 58 -2.31 -8.75 1.14
N PRO A 59 -1.39 -9.67 1.47
CA PRO A 59 -1.64 -11.07 1.17
C PRO A 59 -2.80 -11.60 2.01
N GLY A 60 -3.50 -12.58 1.50
CA GLY A 60 -4.63 -13.16 2.21
C GLY A 60 -5.63 -13.81 1.27
N LEU A 61 -6.76 -14.19 1.84
CA LEU A 61 -7.86 -14.75 1.08
C LEU A 61 -8.87 -13.64 0.79
N TYR A 62 -9.19 -13.46 -0.48
CA TYR A 62 -10.09 -12.43 -0.95
C TYR A 62 -11.35 -13.03 -1.55
N HIS A 63 -12.43 -12.27 -1.49
CA HIS A 63 -13.73 -12.65 -2.04
C HIS A 63 -14.27 -11.53 -2.92
N THR A 64 -14.85 -11.89 -4.06
CA THR A 64 -15.58 -10.98 -4.93
C THR A 64 -16.95 -11.56 -5.22
N ASN A 65 -17.90 -10.69 -5.59
CA ASN A 65 -19.23 -11.13 -5.99
C ASN A 65 -19.30 -11.63 -7.43
N GLY A 66 -18.20 -11.54 -8.17
CA GLY A 66 -18.14 -12.06 -9.53
C GLY A 66 -17.91 -10.98 -10.57
N PRO A 67 -18.32 -11.23 -11.82
CA PRO A 67 -18.07 -10.29 -12.90
C PRO A 67 -18.71 -8.93 -12.65
N SER A 68 -17.96 -7.86 -12.93
CA SER A 68 -18.49 -6.50 -12.87
C SER A 68 -19.38 -6.23 -14.08
N ASN A 69 -19.11 -6.90 -15.17
CA ASN A 69 -19.87 -6.76 -16.41
C ASN A 69 -20.37 -8.14 -16.82
N PRO A 70 -21.43 -8.62 -16.15
CA PRO A 70 -21.95 -9.96 -16.45
C PRO A 70 -22.50 -9.99 -17.87
N TYR A 71 -22.09 -10.97 -18.59
CA TYR A 71 -22.45 -11.13 -19.99
C TYR A 71 -23.66 -12.05 -20.10
N VAL A 72 -24.63 -11.62 -20.89
CA VAL A 72 -25.76 -12.49 -21.22
C VAL A 72 -25.35 -13.36 -22.39
N PRO A 73 -25.24 -14.67 -22.19
CA PRO A 73 -24.77 -15.53 -23.28
C PRO A 73 -25.66 -15.43 -24.52
N VAL A 74 -25.04 -15.40 -25.66
CA VAL A 74 -25.73 -15.45 -26.94
C VAL A 74 -25.64 -16.88 -27.44
N PHE A 75 -26.75 -17.43 -27.89
CA PHE A 75 -26.83 -18.82 -28.32
C PHE A 75 -26.40 -19.83 -27.26
N GLY A 76 -26.53 -19.46 -25.98
CA GLY A 76 -26.21 -20.37 -24.90
C GLY A 76 -24.74 -20.49 -24.56
N GLU A 77 -23.89 -19.68 -25.16
CA GLU A 77 -22.46 -19.72 -24.90
C GLU A 77 -22.00 -18.53 -24.08
N VAL A 78 -21.07 -18.78 -23.19
CA VAL A 78 -20.44 -17.77 -22.34
C VAL A 78 -19.00 -17.63 -22.81
N ILE A 79 -18.63 -16.43 -23.22
CA ILE A 79 -17.27 -16.16 -23.66
C ILE A 79 -16.39 -15.85 -22.46
N ALA A 80 -15.07 -16.12 -22.60
CA ALA A 80 -14.14 -15.97 -21.50
C ALA A 80 -14.09 -14.54 -20.97
N GLU A 81 -14.32 -13.55 -21.83
CA GLU A 81 -14.27 -12.14 -21.47
C GLU A 81 -15.42 -11.74 -20.54
N SER A 82 -16.45 -12.54 -20.45
CA SER A 82 -17.59 -12.24 -19.57
C SER A 82 -17.39 -12.77 -18.15
N MET A 83 -16.33 -13.51 -17.90
CA MET A 83 -16.06 -14.08 -16.59
C MET A 83 -15.17 -13.15 -15.78
N CYS A 84 -15.36 -13.19 -14.48
CA CYS A 84 -14.39 -12.61 -13.56
C CYS A 84 -13.19 -13.57 -13.51
N ARG A 85 -12.00 -13.03 -13.69
CA ARG A 85 -10.78 -13.84 -13.72
C ARG A 85 -9.71 -13.16 -12.91
N TRP A 86 -8.91 -13.96 -12.21
CA TRP A 86 -7.74 -13.45 -11.51
C TRP A 86 -6.52 -14.31 -11.83
N LEU A 87 -5.36 -13.68 -11.70
CA LEU A 87 -4.08 -14.33 -11.89
C LEU A 87 -3.11 -13.83 -10.82
N THR A 88 -2.25 -14.73 -10.35
CA THR A 88 -1.13 -14.34 -9.51
C THR A 88 0.17 -14.60 -10.25
N TYR A 89 1.15 -13.73 -10.02
CA TYR A 89 2.42 -13.76 -10.74
C TYR A 89 3.59 -13.88 -9.77
N GLY A 90 4.60 -14.61 -10.18
CA GLY A 90 5.84 -14.73 -9.41
C GLY A 90 6.74 -13.51 -9.52
N THR A 91 6.46 -12.60 -10.45
CA THR A 91 7.25 -11.38 -10.66
C THR A 91 6.34 -10.16 -10.62
N PRO A 92 6.86 -8.99 -10.16
CA PRO A 92 6.00 -7.81 -10.01
C PRO A 92 5.55 -7.16 -11.31
N ASP A 93 6.16 -7.52 -12.43
CA ASP A 93 5.79 -6.99 -13.73
C ASP A 93 4.59 -7.68 -14.36
N ALA A 94 3.98 -8.63 -13.66
CA ALA A 94 2.82 -9.39 -14.14
C ALA A 94 3.10 -10.04 -15.49
N ASN A 95 4.27 -10.63 -15.61
CA ASN A 95 4.68 -11.29 -16.85
C ASN A 95 3.90 -12.60 -17.01
N LYS A 96 3.24 -12.76 -18.14
CA LYS A 96 2.39 -13.94 -18.39
C LYS A 96 3.16 -15.26 -18.35
N ASP A 97 4.48 -15.21 -18.49
CA ASP A 97 5.30 -16.41 -18.39
C ASP A 97 5.53 -16.83 -16.93
N HIS A 98 5.13 -16.02 -15.97
CA HIS A 98 5.35 -16.27 -14.56
C HIS A 98 4.05 -16.35 -13.77
N VAL A 99 2.98 -16.82 -14.40
CA VAL A 99 1.70 -17.04 -13.73
C VAL A 99 1.84 -18.21 -12.77
N VAL A 100 1.48 -17.97 -11.50
CA VAL A 100 1.56 -18.98 -10.44
C VAL A 100 0.19 -19.59 -10.19
N GLY A 101 -0.87 -18.78 -10.28
CA GLY A 101 -2.23 -19.27 -10.07
C GLY A 101 -3.21 -18.44 -10.86
N THR A 102 -4.35 -19.05 -11.18
CA THR A 102 -5.42 -18.35 -11.90
C THR A 102 -6.73 -19.11 -11.70
N ASP A 103 -7.82 -18.38 -11.81
CA ASP A 103 -9.15 -18.98 -11.80
C ASP A 103 -10.13 -18.00 -12.42
N SER A 104 -11.32 -18.48 -12.76
CA SER A 104 -12.35 -17.64 -13.34
C SER A 104 -13.72 -18.16 -12.95
N SER A 105 -14.71 -17.26 -12.92
CA SER A 105 -16.04 -17.61 -12.49
C SER A 105 -17.06 -16.63 -13.05
N MET A 106 -18.27 -17.11 -13.26
CA MET A 106 -19.43 -16.29 -13.61
C MET A 106 -20.17 -15.78 -12.39
N GLY A 107 -19.78 -16.23 -11.20
CA GLY A 107 -20.42 -15.85 -9.95
C GLY A 107 -19.39 -15.52 -8.89
N PRO A 108 -19.85 -15.48 -7.62
CA PRO A 108 -18.91 -15.19 -6.52
C PRO A 108 -17.76 -16.18 -6.49
N MET A 109 -16.59 -15.69 -6.10
CA MET A 109 -15.41 -16.54 -6.02
C MET A 109 -14.42 -16.01 -5.02
N TYR A 110 -13.46 -16.87 -4.67
CA TYR A 110 -12.36 -16.55 -3.77
C TYR A 110 -11.04 -16.57 -4.54
N ALA A 111 -10.11 -15.78 -4.05
CA ALA A 111 -8.74 -15.80 -4.57
C ALA A 111 -7.79 -15.84 -3.39
N ASN A 112 -6.92 -16.84 -3.37
CA ASN A 112 -5.88 -16.91 -2.36
C ASN A 112 -4.65 -16.20 -2.90
N VAL A 113 -4.22 -15.15 -2.18
CA VAL A 113 -3.07 -14.33 -2.56
C VAL A 113 -1.99 -14.53 -1.49
N PRO A 114 -1.12 -15.52 -1.68
CA PRO A 114 -0.08 -15.78 -0.67
C PRO A 114 1.00 -14.71 -0.70
N ALA A 115 1.71 -14.57 0.41
CA ALA A 115 2.79 -13.58 0.51
C ALA A 115 3.96 -13.90 -0.43
N THR A 116 3.98 -15.09 -1.00
CA THR A 116 5.06 -15.53 -1.88
C THR A 116 4.90 -15.08 -3.33
N VAL A 117 3.71 -14.59 -3.72
CA VAL A 117 3.52 -14.06 -5.07
C VAL A 117 3.81 -12.57 -5.07
N ALA A 118 4.19 -12.05 -6.21
CA ALA A 118 4.62 -10.65 -6.33
C ALA A 118 3.51 -9.74 -6.85
N ALA A 119 2.60 -10.25 -7.66
CA ALA A 119 1.54 -9.43 -8.24
C ALA A 119 0.25 -10.24 -8.37
N PHE A 120 -0.87 -9.51 -8.29
CA PHE A 120 -2.21 -10.06 -8.47
C PHE A 120 -2.93 -9.25 -9.53
N GLU A 121 -3.44 -9.93 -10.53
CA GLU A 121 -4.22 -9.29 -11.59
C GLU A 121 -5.67 -9.75 -11.51
N THR A 122 -6.59 -8.81 -11.71
CA THR A 122 -8.02 -9.08 -11.72
C THR A 122 -8.65 -8.44 -12.94
N VAL A 123 -9.49 -9.19 -13.63
CA VAL A 123 -10.07 -8.80 -14.91
C VAL A 123 -11.56 -9.04 -14.88
N ASN A 124 -12.33 -7.99 -15.13
CA ASN A 124 -13.79 -8.01 -15.16
C ASN A 124 -14.38 -8.54 -13.86
N CYS A 125 -13.88 -8.07 -12.73
CA CYS A 125 -14.37 -8.46 -11.41
C CYS A 125 -14.92 -7.27 -10.66
N GLN A 126 -15.95 -7.53 -9.86
CA GLN A 126 -16.36 -6.57 -8.84
C GLN A 126 -15.27 -6.47 -7.78
N PRO A 127 -15.30 -5.44 -6.94
CA PRO A 127 -14.25 -5.29 -5.93
C PRO A 127 -14.10 -6.55 -5.07
N TRP A 128 -12.89 -6.74 -4.60
CA TRP A 128 -12.55 -7.86 -3.72
C TRP A 128 -12.36 -7.33 -2.31
N THR A 129 -12.78 -8.12 -1.34
CA THR A 129 -12.58 -7.82 0.07
C THR A 129 -11.83 -8.98 0.71
N ARG A 130 -10.84 -8.66 1.52
CA ARG A 130 -10.06 -9.67 2.22
C ARG A 130 -10.91 -10.28 3.33
N VAL A 131 -10.97 -11.60 3.38
CA VAL A 131 -11.80 -12.30 4.36
C VAL A 131 -10.99 -13.08 5.39
N SER A 132 -9.68 -13.20 5.16
CA SER A 132 -8.78 -13.75 6.17
C SER A 132 -7.31 -13.54 5.83
#